data_fedbf03896b6fd03e289287684cdcc92
#
_entry.id   fedbf03896b6fd03e289287684cdcc92
#
_cell.length_a   1.000
_cell.length_b   1.000
_cell.length_c   1.000
_cell.angle_alpha   90.00
_cell.angle_beta   90.00
_cell.angle_gamma   90.00
#
_symmetry.space_group_name_H-M   'P 1'
#
loop_
_entity.id
_entity.type
_entity.pdbx_description
1 polymer ?
#
loop_
_entity_poly.entity_id
_entity_poly.type
_entity_poly.pdbx_seq_one_letter_code
_entity_poly.pdbx_strand_id
1 'polypeptide(L)'
;MIIKALIPFSLRDAETGDITSIACGAVVSMDSTLGGQLITDGLAVESTEITPTGTITLSANGTYDVSTYASATVNVGTLTVTYDVNGGTGSATAQTVIAGNSITLDDGTGITPDTGKVFDGWATTSSATEPDVTSPYTPTENITLYAVYKDE
;
A
#
# COMPACT_ATOMS: atom_id res chain seq x y z
N MET A 1 -4.29 21.28 10.49
CA MET A 1 -4.25 19.81 10.30
C MET A 1 -3.55 19.50 8.99
N ILE A 2 -2.76 18.44 8.94
CA ILE A 2 -2.16 17.97 7.69
C ILE A 2 -2.94 16.74 7.26
N ILE A 3 -3.36 16.70 6.01
CA ILE A 3 -4.08 15.56 5.42
C ILE A 3 -3.39 15.09 4.14
N LYS A 4 -3.60 13.83 3.80
CA LYS A 4 -3.19 13.25 2.52
C LYS A 4 -4.44 12.86 1.74
N ALA A 5 -4.56 13.38 0.53
CA ALA A 5 -5.69 13.08 -0.35
C ALA A 5 -5.65 11.62 -0.80
N LEU A 6 -6.75 10.89 -0.64
CA LEU A 6 -6.91 9.51 -1.11
C LEU A 6 -7.35 9.45 -2.58
N ILE A 7 -8.09 10.47 -3.01
CA ILE A 7 -8.58 10.63 -4.38
C ILE A 7 -8.35 12.08 -4.81
N PRO A 8 -8.31 12.38 -6.12
CA PRO A 8 -8.27 13.77 -6.56
C PRO A 8 -9.63 14.44 -6.28
N PHE A 9 -9.59 15.64 -5.75
CA PHE A 9 -10.78 16.46 -5.54
C PHE A 9 -10.49 17.95 -5.75
N SER A 10 -11.52 18.77 -5.84
CA SER A 10 -11.39 20.21 -5.96
C SER A 10 -12.17 20.92 -4.87
N LEU A 11 -11.59 21.97 -4.33
CA LEU A 11 -12.22 22.85 -3.38
C LEU A 11 -12.57 24.17 -4.09
N ARG A 12 -13.79 24.67 -3.88
CA ARG A 12 -14.20 26.00 -4.32
C ARG A 12 -14.25 26.93 -3.14
N ASP A 13 -13.56 28.04 -3.24
CA ASP A 13 -13.72 29.14 -2.30
C ASP A 13 -15.10 29.79 -2.49
N ALA A 14 -15.88 29.90 -1.42
CA ALA A 14 -17.25 30.40 -1.48
C ALA A 14 -17.33 31.94 -1.68
N GLU A 15 -16.28 32.69 -1.31
CA GLU A 15 -16.22 34.13 -1.43
C GLU A 15 -15.69 34.57 -2.80
N THR A 16 -14.59 33.95 -3.26
CA THR A 16 -13.92 34.32 -4.52
C THR A 16 -14.39 33.50 -5.69
N GLY A 17 -14.94 32.32 -5.46
CA GLY A 17 -15.32 31.36 -6.48
C GLY A 17 -14.14 30.59 -7.09
N ASP A 18 -12.91 30.79 -6.57
CA ASP A 18 -11.70 30.13 -7.04
C ASP A 18 -11.76 28.63 -6.78
N ILE A 19 -11.22 27.86 -7.72
CA ILE A 19 -11.17 26.39 -7.63
C ILE A 19 -9.73 25.96 -7.44
N THR A 20 -9.47 25.24 -6.36
CA THR A 20 -8.18 24.58 -6.09
C THR A 20 -8.32 23.08 -6.26
N SER A 21 -7.55 22.50 -7.16
CA SER A 21 -7.53 21.06 -7.42
C SER A 21 -6.43 20.38 -6.60
N ILE A 22 -6.80 19.33 -5.90
CA ILE A 22 -5.92 18.51 -5.05
C ILE A 22 -5.74 17.17 -5.74
N ALA A 23 -4.52 16.83 -6.08
CA ALA A 23 -4.20 15.53 -6.68
C ALA A 23 -4.23 14.39 -5.64
N CYS A 24 -4.53 13.19 -6.09
CA CYS A 24 -4.39 11.98 -5.25
C CYS A 24 -2.94 11.87 -4.73
N GLY A 25 -2.79 11.55 -3.45
CA GLY A 25 -1.49 11.47 -2.78
C GLY A 25 -0.90 12.82 -2.34
N ALA A 26 -1.49 13.95 -2.74
CA ALA A 26 -1.03 15.27 -2.28
C ALA A 26 -1.18 15.39 -0.76
N VAL A 27 -0.14 15.89 -0.11
CA VAL A 27 -0.14 16.21 1.32
C VAL A 27 -0.31 17.71 1.46
N VAL A 28 -1.37 18.12 2.15
CA VAL A 28 -1.75 19.53 2.28
C VAL A 28 -2.02 19.90 3.72
N SER A 29 -1.66 21.14 4.08
CA SER A 29 -2.01 21.72 5.37
C SER A 29 -3.27 22.56 5.22
N MET A 30 -4.24 22.37 6.08
CA MET A 30 -5.50 23.11 6.03
C MET A 30 -6.12 23.30 7.41
N ASP A 31 -7.21 24.06 7.48
CA ASP A 31 -8.01 24.19 8.67
C ASP A 31 -8.50 22.84 9.19
N SER A 32 -8.57 22.68 10.51
CA SER A 32 -8.93 21.41 11.14
C SER A 32 -10.38 20.99 10.89
N THR A 33 -11.28 21.96 10.72
CA THR A 33 -12.71 21.69 10.48
C THR A 33 -12.89 21.10 9.07
N LEU A 34 -12.29 21.75 8.06
CA LEU A 34 -12.35 21.29 6.68
C LEU A 34 -11.58 19.95 6.51
N GLY A 35 -10.39 19.85 7.09
CA GLY A 35 -9.62 18.59 7.05
C GLY A 35 -10.36 17.43 7.70
N GLY A 36 -11.02 17.66 8.84
CA GLY A 36 -11.85 16.68 9.52
C GLY A 36 -13.06 16.25 8.68
N GLN A 37 -13.69 17.19 7.96
CA GLN A 37 -14.80 16.87 7.05
C GLN A 37 -14.33 15.99 5.89
N LEU A 38 -13.22 16.33 5.24
CA LEU A 38 -12.66 15.54 4.13
C LEU A 38 -12.27 14.12 4.56
N ILE A 39 -11.81 13.94 5.80
CA ILE A 39 -11.54 12.62 6.37
C ILE A 39 -12.85 11.86 6.61
N THR A 40 -13.87 12.52 7.18
CA THR A 40 -15.19 11.93 7.41
C THR A 40 -15.85 11.48 6.11
N ASP A 41 -15.68 12.27 5.04
CA ASP A 41 -16.22 11.98 3.70
C ASP A 41 -15.40 10.93 2.94
N GLY A 42 -14.30 10.44 3.53
CA GLY A 42 -13.44 9.42 2.92
C GLY A 42 -12.54 9.92 1.78
N LEU A 43 -12.38 11.24 1.64
CA LEU A 43 -11.59 11.87 0.57
C LEU A 43 -10.12 12.02 0.95
N ALA A 44 -9.82 12.00 2.24
CA ALA A 44 -8.48 12.16 2.78
C ALA A 44 -8.27 11.32 4.04
N VAL A 45 -7.02 11.20 4.46
CA VAL A 45 -6.62 10.67 5.78
C VAL A 45 -5.74 11.70 6.48
N GLU A 46 -5.72 11.66 7.80
CA GLU A 46 -4.75 12.44 8.56
C GLU A 46 -3.33 11.97 8.21
N SER A 47 -2.43 12.92 8.00
CA SER A 47 -1.03 12.63 7.65
C SER A 47 -0.09 13.16 8.72
N THR A 48 0.89 12.35 9.06
CA THR A 48 2.04 12.74 9.90
C THR A 48 3.24 13.19 9.06
N GLU A 49 3.13 13.13 7.73
CA GLU A 49 4.18 13.63 6.84
C GLU A 49 4.33 15.14 7.01
N ILE A 50 5.53 15.58 7.33
CA ILE A 50 5.86 16.98 7.63
C ILE A 50 6.29 17.81 6.42
N THR A 51 6.34 17.19 5.23
CA THR A 51 6.69 17.86 3.98
C THR A 51 5.49 17.86 3.03
N PRO A 52 4.60 18.88 3.11
CA PRO A 52 3.51 19.00 2.16
C PRO A 52 4.07 19.23 0.74
N THR A 53 3.50 18.54 -0.23
CA THR A 53 3.84 18.72 -1.66
C THR A 53 3.32 20.04 -2.24
N GLY A 54 2.58 20.80 -1.44
CA GLY A 54 2.08 22.15 -1.76
C GLY A 54 1.46 22.79 -0.53
N THR A 55 1.53 24.12 -0.46
CA THR A 55 0.82 24.91 0.56
C THR A 55 -0.41 25.50 -0.11
N ILE A 56 -1.60 25.09 0.33
CA ILE A 56 -2.84 25.75 -0.04
C ILE A 56 -3.22 26.64 1.13
N THR A 57 -3.12 27.94 0.94
CA THR A 57 -3.60 28.92 1.91
C THR A 57 -5.09 29.13 1.63
N LEU A 58 -5.93 28.43 2.36
CA LEU A 58 -7.37 28.68 2.36
C LEU A 58 -7.63 29.78 3.40
N SER A 59 -8.34 30.84 3.03
CA SER A 59 -8.67 31.89 3.99
C SER A 59 -9.58 31.34 5.10
N ALA A 60 -9.32 31.76 6.34
CA ALA A 60 -9.91 31.18 7.55
C ALA A 60 -11.45 31.33 7.68
N ASN A 61 -12.12 32.01 6.75
CA ASN A 61 -13.55 32.31 6.78
C ASN A 61 -14.33 31.79 5.55
N GLY A 62 -13.70 31.00 4.67
CA GLY A 62 -14.38 30.46 3.48
C GLY A 62 -15.25 29.26 3.83
N THR A 63 -16.48 29.25 3.30
CA THR A 63 -17.31 28.03 3.25
C THR A 63 -16.98 27.30 1.96
N TYR A 64 -16.53 26.06 2.03
CA TYR A 64 -16.15 25.28 0.86
C TYR A 64 -17.29 24.34 0.50
N ASP A 65 -17.73 24.39 -0.77
CA ASP A 65 -18.73 23.46 -1.30
C ASP A 65 -18.03 22.17 -1.71
N VAL A 66 -18.27 21.10 -0.95
CA VAL A 66 -17.74 19.76 -1.19
C VAL A 66 -18.72 18.84 -1.92
N SER A 67 -19.83 19.39 -2.46
CA SER A 67 -20.96 18.61 -2.98
C SER A 67 -20.74 18.03 -4.39
N THR A 68 -19.65 18.35 -5.08
CA THR A 68 -19.40 17.93 -6.48
C THR A 68 -18.28 16.89 -6.58
N TYR A 69 -18.34 15.83 -5.79
CA TYR A 69 -17.38 14.74 -5.93
C TYR A 69 -17.80 13.75 -7.01
N ALA A 70 -16.95 13.57 -8.01
CA ALA A 70 -16.95 12.33 -8.75
C ALA A 70 -16.36 11.24 -7.85
N SER A 71 -17.12 10.22 -7.53
CA SER A 71 -16.59 9.03 -6.86
C SER A 71 -15.53 8.40 -7.77
N ALA A 72 -14.28 8.62 -7.49
CA ALA A 72 -13.20 7.90 -8.15
C ALA A 72 -12.98 6.59 -7.38
N THR A 73 -13.14 5.48 -8.07
CA THR A 73 -12.70 4.18 -7.55
C THR A 73 -11.18 4.22 -7.53
N VAL A 74 -10.59 4.31 -6.34
CA VAL A 74 -9.14 4.14 -6.19
C VAL A 74 -8.87 2.66 -6.38
N ASN A 75 -8.41 2.27 -7.56
CA ASN A 75 -7.79 0.98 -7.76
C ASN A 75 -6.44 1.01 -7.04
N VAL A 76 -6.44 0.59 -5.80
CA VAL A 76 -5.20 0.31 -5.10
C VAL A 76 -4.63 -0.95 -5.75
N GLY A 77 -3.55 -0.81 -6.50
CA GLY A 77 -2.91 -1.94 -7.15
C GLY A 77 -2.57 -3.01 -6.11
N THR A 78 -3.02 -4.24 -6.37
CA THR A 78 -2.64 -5.39 -5.55
C THR A 78 -1.54 -6.16 -6.26
N LEU A 79 -0.61 -6.68 -5.48
CA LEU A 79 0.46 -7.56 -5.92
C LEU A 79 0.21 -8.97 -5.41
N THR A 80 0.62 -9.96 -6.19
CA THR A 80 0.50 -11.37 -5.82
C THR A 80 1.88 -11.96 -5.59
N VAL A 81 2.06 -12.59 -4.43
CA VAL A 81 3.21 -13.43 -4.10
C VAL A 81 2.76 -14.87 -4.24
N THR A 82 3.35 -15.59 -5.17
CA THR A 82 3.16 -17.04 -5.37
C THR A 82 4.35 -17.79 -4.80
N TYR A 83 4.14 -19.05 -4.46
CA TYR A 83 5.15 -19.91 -3.86
C TYR A 83 5.32 -21.15 -4.70
N ASP A 84 6.57 -21.47 -5.05
CA ASP A 84 6.96 -22.70 -5.74
C ASP A 84 7.74 -23.58 -4.77
N VAL A 85 7.29 -24.83 -4.63
CA VAL A 85 7.92 -25.79 -3.71
C VAL A 85 9.28 -26.30 -4.20
N ASN A 86 9.69 -25.94 -5.41
CA ASN A 86 11.07 -26.06 -5.93
C ASN A 86 11.73 -27.42 -5.64
N GLY A 87 11.05 -28.51 -5.97
CA GLY A 87 11.53 -29.89 -5.78
C GLY A 87 10.92 -30.63 -4.60
N GLY A 88 10.40 -29.96 -3.59
CA GLY A 88 9.58 -30.58 -2.54
C GLY A 88 8.19 -30.97 -3.03
N THR A 89 7.37 -31.49 -2.15
CA THR A 89 5.95 -31.80 -2.41
C THR A 89 5.04 -30.98 -1.49
N GLY A 90 3.74 -30.92 -1.82
CA GLY A 90 2.79 -30.08 -1.08
C GLY A 90 2.53 -28.75 -1.77
N SER A 91 2.15 -27.74 -1.01
CA SER A 91 1.87 -26.40 -1.52
C SER A 91 1.94 -25.33 -0.43
N ALA A 92 2.27 -24.11 -0.82
CA ALA A 92 2.04 -22.91 -0.03
C ALA A 92 0.99 -22.05 -0.74
N THR A 93 0.18 -21.32 0.05
CA THR A 93 -0.94 -20.55 -0.50
C THR A 93 -0.46 -19.19 -0.98
N ALA A 94 -0.75 -18.86 -2.25
CA ALA A 94 -0.48 -17.53 -2.78
C ALA A 94 -1.16 -16.43 -1.96
N GLN A 95 -0.46 -15.33 -1.77
CA GLN A 95 -0.92 -14.19 -0.99
C GLN A 95 -1.08 -12.95 -1.87
N THR A 96 -2.12 -12.16 -1.59
CA THR A 96 -2.34 -10.89 -2.26
C THR A 96 -2.12 -9.76 -1.26
N VAL A 97 -1.38 -8.74 -1.69
CA VAL A 97 -1.03 -7.59 -0.86
C VAL A 97 -1.27 -6.29 -1.62
N ILE A 98 -1.67 -5.26 -0.92
CA ILE A 98 -1.72 -3.90 -1.47
C ILE A 98 -0.29 -3.42 -1.73
N ALA A 99 -0.03 -2.89 -2.92
CA ALA A 99 1.30 -2.37 -3.27
C ALA A 99 1.82 -1.39 -2.21
N GLY A 100 3.05 -1.62 -1.77
CA GLY A 100 3.70 -0.85 -0.70
C GLY A 100 3.51 -1.40 0.72
N ASN A 101 2.61 -2.37 0.92
CA ASN A 101 2.46 -3.03 2.22
C ASN A 101 3.34 -4.29 2.31
N SER A 102 3.69 -4.66 3.53
CA SER A 102 4.41 -5.90 3.82
C SER A 102 3.45 -7.03 4.16
N ILE A 103 3.90 -8.26 3.91
CA ILE A 103 3.22 -9.50 4.28
C ILE A 103 4.13 -10.38 5.13
N THR A 104 3.53 -11.22 5.96
CA THR A 104 4.24 -12.35 6.58
C THR A 104 4.28 -13.48 5.55
N LEU A 105 5.47 -13.92 5.19
CA LEU A 105 5.64 -15.04 4.26
C LEU A 105 5.11 -16.35 4.83
N ASP A 106 4.72 -17.26 3.95
CA ASP A 106 4.40 -18.64 4.32
C ASP A 106 5.60 -19.28 5.02
N ASP A 107 5.36 -20.03 6.10
CA ASP A 107 6.41 -20.61 6.94
C ASP A 107 6.89 -22.01 6.47
N GLY A 108 6.37 -22.45 5.31
CA GLY A 108 6.70 -23.75 4.72
C GLY A 108 6.01 -24.96 5.38
N THR A 109 5.07 -24.75 6.32
CA THR A 109 4.39 -25.87 7.02
C THR A 109 3.64 -26.81 6.06
N GLY A 110 3.14 -26.29 4.92
CA GLY A 110 2.45 -27.05 3.88
C GLY A 110 3.37 -27.79 2.90
N ILE A 111 4.69 -27.67 3.07
CA ILE A 111 5.70 -28.24 2.18
C ILE A 111 6.33 -29.48 2.84
N THR A 112 6.52 -30.51 2.05
CA THR A 112 7.29 -31.69 2.45
C THR A 112 8.57 -31.73 1.61
N PRO A 113 9.73 -31.45 2.23
CA PRO A 113 11.04 -31.54 1.59
C PRO A 113 11.37 -32.98 1.16
N ASP A 114 12.34 -33.14 0.26
CA ASP A 114 12.91 -34.44 -0.03
C ASP A 114 13.60 -35.08 1.19
N THR A 115 13.78 -36.41 1.15
CA THR A 115 14.43 -37.16 2.26
C THR A 115 15.81 -36.58 2.58
N GLY A 116 16.05 -36.28 3.86
CA GLY A 116 17.30 -35.70 4.38
C GLY A 116 17.43 -34.20 4.16
N LYS A 117 16.32 -33.54 3.79
CA LYS A 117 16.26 -32.08 3.66
C LYS A 117 15.23 -31.48 4.60
N VAL A 118 15.45 -30.24 4.98
CA VAL A 118 14.49 -29.41 5.72
C VAL A 118 14.29 -28.08 5.00
N PHE A 119 13.09 -27.51 5.14
CA PHE A 119 12.79 -26.18 4.60
C PHE A 119 13.66 -25.16 5.33
N ASP A 120 14.33 -24.29 4.57
CA ASP A 120 15.21 -23.26 5.10
C ASP A 120 14.66 -21.85 4.94
N GLY A 121 13.82 -21.64 3.94
CA GLY A 121 13.22 -20.34 3.65
C GLY A 121 12.86 -20.16 2.18
N TRP A 122 12.67 -18.91 1.79
CA TRP A 122 12.25 -18.53 0.45
C TRP A 122 13.35 -17.72 -0.27
N ALA A 123 13.41 -17.88 -1.59
CA ALA A 123 14.31 -17.11 -2.45
C ALA A 123 13.60 -16.59 -3.71
N THR A 124 14.18 -15.59 -4.34
CA THR A 124 13.69 -14.97 -5.58
C THR A 124 14.03 -15.75 -6.83
N THR A 125 14.92 -16.74 -6.74
CA THR A 125 15.32 -17.59 -7.87
C THR A 125 15.27 -19.07 -7.49
N SER A 126 14.86 -19.93 -8.45
CA SER A 126 14.77 -21.36 -8.25
C SER A 126 16.13 -22.07 -8.05
N SER A 127 17.22 -21.42 -8.42
CA SER A 127 18.59 -21.95 -8.29
C SER A 127 19.30 -21.48 -7.02
N ALA A 128 18.62 -20.71 -6.15
CA ALA A 128 19.20 -20.25 -4.90
C ALA A 128 19.55 -21.42 -3.97
N THR A 129 20.70 -21.34 -3.34
CA THR A 129 21.17 -22.32 -2.33
C THR A 129 20.98 -21.86 -0.91
N GLU A 130 20.62 -20.57 -0.74
CA GLU A 130 20.30 -19.95 0.54
C GLU A 130 19.09 -19.02 0.36
N PRO A 131 18.26 -18.85 1.41
CA PRO A 131 17.16 -17.90 1.37
C PRO A 131 17.67 -16.46 1.18
N ASP A 132 17.04 -15.71 0.28
CA ASP A 132 17.37 -14.30 0.01
C ASP A 132 16.23 -13.33 0.36
N VAL A 133 15.11 -13.84 0.85
CA VAL A 133 14.00 -13.04 1.36
C VAL A 133 13.69 -13.35 2.82
N THR A 134 13.29 -12.32 3.56
CA THR A 134 12.95 -12.43 4.99
C THR A 134 11.53 -11.94 5.24
N SER A 135 10.87 -12.52 6.25
CA SER A 135 9.56 -12.07 6.72
C SER A 135 9.73 -10.99 7.82
N PRO A 136 8.99 -9.86 7.79
CA PRO A 136 8.00 -9.48 6.77
C PRO A 136 8.65 -9.05 5.44
N TYR A 137 7.97 -9.32 4.33
CA TYR A 137 8.41 -9.03 2.97
C TYR A 137 7.50 -7.99 2.30
N THR A 138 8.08 -7.02 1.61
CA THR A 138 7.34 -6.00 0.84
C THR A 138 7.60 -6.20 -0.65
N PRO A 139 6.69 -6.84 -1.40
CA PRO A 139 6.86 -7.00 -2.83
C PRO A 139 6.69 -5.67 -3.57
N THR A 140 7.48 -5.47 -4.62
CA THR A 140 7.41 -4.32 -5.54
C THR A 140 6.69 -4.65 -6.84
N GLU A 141 6.49 -5.94 -7.12
CA GLU A 141 5.82 -6.48 -8.30
C GLU A 141 5.21 -7.85 -7.97
N ASN A 142 4.44 -8.41 -8.90
CA ASN A 142 4.02 -9.82 -8.79
C ASN A 142 5.25 -10.71 -8.84
N ILE A 143 5.40 -11.60 -7.87
CA ILE A 143 6.62 -12.40 -7.72
C ILE A 143 6.28 -13.86 -7.39
N THR A 144 7.14 -14.76 -7.84
CA THR A 144 7.17 -16.16 -7.38
C THR A 144 8.39 -16.34 -6.50
N LEU A 145 8.17 -16.82 -5.28
CA LEU A 145 9.21 -17.20 -4.35
C LEU A 145 9.39 -18.73 -4.40
N TYR A 146 10.63 -19.16 -4.38
CA TYR A 146 11.04 -20.56 -4.49
C TYR A 146 11.52 -21.09 -3.16
N ALA A 147 11.05 -22.27 -2.78
CA ALA A 147 11.53 -22.92 -1.55
C ALA A 147 13.02 -23.24 -1.64
N VAL A 148 13.73 -22.98 -0.59
CA VAL A 148 15.13 -23.36 -0.39
C VAL A 148 15.19 -24.41 0.71
N TYR A 149 16.02 -25.41 0.52
CA TYR A 149 16.21 -26.53 1.44
C TYR A 149 17.66 -26.67 1.82
N LYS A 150 17.91 -27.07 3.06
CA LYS A 150 19.25 -27.44 3.57
C LYS A 150 19.26 -28.89 4.04
N ASP A 151 20.45 -29.45 4.21
CA ASP A 151 20.62 -30.78 4.81
C ASP A 151 20.16 -30.78 6.26
N GLU A 152 19.54 -31.87 6.71
CA GLU A 152 19.05 -32.07 8.07
C GLU A 152 20.20 -32.23 9.06
#